data_d8adbbbdb5467aa5a47cf0936de24acd
#
_entry.id   d8adbbbdb5467aa5a47cf0936de24acd
#
_cell.length_a   1.000
_cell.length_b   1.000
_cell.length_c   1.000
_cell.angle_alpha   90.00
_cell.angle_beta   90.00
_cell.angle_gamma   90.00
#
_symmetry.space_group_name_H-M   'P 1'
#
loop_
_entity.id
_entity.type
_entity.pdbx_description
1 polymer ?
#
loop_
_entity_poly.entity_id
_entity_poly.type
_entity_poly.pdbx_seq_one_letter_code
_entity_poly.pdbx_strand_id
1 'polypeptide(L)'
;SAYFSKVDFHHEDFWENHGIGHFTDRRTTYDAKAHPEKWARFREFTKGQILELVRDYGPLDVLWLDGAWLYPHDGHDLGMTDIIRAARAIQPDLISVDRGSKDENMNVATPEQTVPEKPLDYPWETCMTMSEGWGYHYDDVYKSTRTLIHLLVDVVAKGGNLALNVGPMPDG
;
A
#
# COMPACT_ATOMS: atom_id res chain seq x y z
N SER A 1 3.12 -9.19 8.68
CA SER A 1 2.98 -8.42 7.44
C SER A 1 3.76 -7.12 7.53
N ALA A 2 4.20 -6.60 6.38
CA ALA A 2 4.80 -5.29 6.27
C ALA A 2 4.02 -4.44 5.27
N TYR A 3 3.66 -3.22 5.66
CA TYR A 3 3.13 -2.20 4.77
C TYR A 3 4.28 -1.38 4.20
N PHE A 4 4.26 -1.14 2.90
CA PHE A 4 5.23 -0.31 2.21
C PHE A 4 4.53 0.61 1.20
N SER A 5 4.74 1.91 1.32
CA SER A 5 4.30 2.87 0.31
C SER A 5 5.28 2.90 -0.85
N LYS A 6 4.82 2.66 -2.06
CA LYS A 6 5.63 2.76 -3.30
C LYS A 6 5.96 4.20 -3.69
N VAL A 7 5.45 5.17 -2.95
CA VAL A 7 5.70 6.60 -3.14
C VAL A 7 6.43 7.15 -1.94
N ASP A 8 7.35 8.07 -2.19
CA ASP A 8 8.08 8.77 -1.14
C ASP A 8 8.13 10.28 -1.46
N PHE A 9 7.28 11.03 -0.78
CA PHE A 9 7.19 12.49 -0.96
C PHE A 9 8.38 13.25 -0.35
N HIS A 10 9.33 12.55 0.23
CA HIS A 10 10.55 13.13 0.79
C HIS A 10 11.80 12.84 -0.06
N HIS A 11 11.73 11.82 -0.94
CA HIS A 11 12.85 11.45 -1.79
C HIS A 11 13.00 12.44 -2.96
N GLU A 12 14.22 12.97 -3.16
CA GLU A 12 14.50 14.00 -4.17
C GLU A 12 14.20 13.58 -5.62
N ASP A 13 14.36 12.30 -5.94
CA ASP A 13 14.02 11.75 -7.24
C ASP A 13 12.55 11.37 -7.39
N PHE A 14 11.72 11.59 -6.38
CA PHE A 14 10.26 11.48 -6.45
C PHE A 14 9.60 12.86 -6.32
N TRP A 15 10.03 13.65 -5.33
CA TRP A 15 9.49 14.97 -5.06
C TRP A 15 10.60 16.01 -4.84
N GLU A 16 10.88 16.82 -5.84
CA GLU A 16 12.00 17.76 -5.84
C GLU A 16 11.93 18.86 -4.77
N ASN A 17 10.75 19.17 -4.28
CA ASN A 17 10.52 20.28 -3.35
C ASN A 17 10.39 19.86 -1.87
N HIS A 18 10.84 18.67 -1.50
CA HIS A 18 10.89 18.19 -0.11
C HIS A 18 9.63 18.46 0.72
N GLY A 19 8.47 18.18 0.16
CA GLY A 19 7.20 18.32 0.86
C GLY A 19 6.54 19.70 0.79
N ILE A 20 7.11 20.64 0.06
CA ILE A 20 6.43 21.89 -0.30
C ILE A 20 5.64 21.67 -1.59
N GLY A 21 4.51 21.01 -1.49
CA GLY A 21 3.66 20.74 -2.63
C GLY A 21 2.23 20.50 -2.19
N HIS A 22 1.31 20.63 -3.12
CA HIS A 22 -0.08 20.27 -2.86
C HIS A 22 -0.19 18.74 -2.86
N PHE A 23 -0.56 18.15 -1.73
CA PHE A 23 -0.87 16.71 -1.60
C PHE A 23 -2.01 16.21 -2.52
N THR A 24 -2.53 17.06 -3.37
CA THR A 24 -3.58 16.73 -4.34
C THR A 24 -3.06 15.94 -5.53
N ASP A 25 -1.78 16.08 -5.88
CA ASP A 25 -1.14 15.25 -6.91
C ASP A 25 -0.12 14.32 -6.24
N ARG A 26 -0.44 13.04 -6.19
CA ARG A 26 0.37 11.99 -5.55
C ARG A 26 1.43 11.43 -6.49
N ARG A 27 1.75 12.12 -7.59
CA ARG A 27 2.74 11.73 -8.58
C ARG A 27 4.05 12.48 -8.37
N THR A 28 5.03 12.21 -9.22
CA THR A 28 6.28 12.99 -9.26
C THR A 28 6.03 14.47 -9.56
N THR A 29 6.88 15.34 -9.04
CA THR A 29 6.85 16.78 -9.32
C THR A 29 7.46 17.13 -10.69
N TYR A 30 7.87 16.15 -11.46
CA TYR A 30 8.44 16.26 -12.79
C TYR A 30 7.84 15.23 -13.74
N ASP A 31 8.03 15.43 -15.05
CA ASP A 31 7.66 14.43 -16.06
C ASP A 31 8.67 13.27 -16.07
N ALA A 32 8.26 12.11 -15.55
CA ALA A 32 9.12 10.94 -15.46
C ALA A 32 9.57 10.39 -16.83
N LYS A 33 8.82 10.66 -17.90
CA LYS A 33 9.23 10.30 -19.26
C LYS A 33 10.33 11.20 -19.80
N ALA A 34 10.33 12.47 -19.39
CA ALA A 34 11.38 13.43 -19.78
C ALA A 34 12.66 13.24 -18.96
N HIS A 35 12.55 12.64 -17.76
CA HIS A 35 13.64 12.43 -16.82
C HIS A 35 13.75 10.96 -16.36
N PRO A 36 13.93 10.01 -17.28
CA PRO A 36 13.96 8.59 -16.95
C PRO A 36 15.10 8.19 -15.99
N GLU A 37 16.18 8.98 -15.95
CA GLU A 37 17.31 8.77 -15.05
C GLU A 37 16.95 9.03 -13.59
N LYS A 38 16.09 10.01 -13.28
CA LYS A 38 15.58 10.24 -11.92
C LYS A 38 14.70 9.08 -11.49
N TRP A 39 13.78 8.69 -12.37
CA TRP A 39 12.90 7.57 -12.09
C TRP A 39 13.67 6.26 -11.88
N ALA A 40 14.72 6.02 -12.63
CA ALA A 40 15.57 4.85 -12.47
C ALA A 40 16.25 4.82 -11.09
N ARG A 41 16.75 5.96 -10.58
CA ARG A 41 17.33 6.03 -9.22
C ARG A 41 16.30 5.78 -8.14
N PHE A 42 15.12 6.39 -8.26
CA PHE A 42 14.01 6.16 -7.33
C PHE A 42 13.56 4.67 -7.33
N ARG A 43 13.49 4.05 -8.50
CA ARG A 43 13.20 2.62 -8.65
C ARG A 43 14.21 1.75 -7.92
N GLU A 44 15.51 1.99 -8.08
CA GLU A 44 16.56 1.23 -7.39
C GLU A 44 16.52 1.47 -5.87
N PHE A 45 16.25 2.67 -5.42
CA PHE A 45 16.03 2.98 -4.02
C PHE A 45 14.85 2.18 -3.44
N THR A 46 13.69 2.25 -4.08
CA THR A 46 12.48 1.51 -3.68
C THR A 46 12.72 0.00 -3.62
N LYS A 47 13.38 -0.54 -4.65
CA LYS A 47 13.77 -1.96 -4.69
C LYS A 47 14.70 -2.32 -3.53
N GLY A 48 15.69 -1.47 -3.26
CA GLY A 48 16.62 -1.66 -2.13
C GLY A 48 15.89 -1.77 -0.80
N GLN A 49 14.96 -0.86 -0.52
CA GLN A 49 14.15 -0.86 0.71
C GLN A 49 13.26 -2.11 0.83
N ILE A 50 12.58 -2.50 -0.26
CA ILE A 50 11.72 -3.70 -0.23
C ILE A 50 12.56 -4.97 0.03
N LEU A 51 13.70 -5.11 -0.64
CA LEU A 51 14.57 -6.27 -0.42
C LEU A 51 15.22 -6.28 0.96
N GLU A 52 15.51 -5.10 1.53
CA GLU A 52 15.97 -4.97 2.91
C GLU A 52 14.91 -5.50 3.89
N LEU A 53 13.64 -5.07 3.75
CA LEU A 53 12.54 -5.55 4.59
C LEU A 53 12.41 -7.09 4.57
N VAL A 54 12.55 -7.68 3.40
CA VAL A 54 12.41 -9.14 3.23
C VAL A 54 13.62 -9.90 3.76
N ARG A 55 14.82 -9.32 3.72
CA ARG A 55 16.07 -9.99 4.09
C ARG A 55 16.43 -9.84 5.57
N ASP A 56 16.22 -8.62 6.14
CA ASP A 56 16.93 -8.22 7.35
C ASP A 56 16.04 -8.18 8.61
N TYR A 57 14.71 -8.27 8.45
CA TYR A 57 13.74 -8.13 9.56
C TYR A 57 12.98 -9.42 9.90
N GLY A 58 13.46 -10.57 9.42
CA GLY A 58 12.86 -11.87 9.69
C GLY A 58 11.75 -12.26 8.71
N PRO A 59 10.99 -13.33 9.02
CA PRO A 59 9.96 -13.83 8.13
C PRO A 59 8.80 -12.85 7.95
N LEU A 60 8.41 -12.63 6.71
CA LEU A 60 7.22 -11.88 6.34
C LEU A 60 6.24 -12.82 5.64
N ASP A 61 4.99 -12.86 6.12
CA ASP A 61 3.92 -13.59 5.43
C ASP A 61 3.33 -12.74 4.30
N VAL A 62 3.18 -11.43 4.53
CA VAL A 62 2.55 -10.52 3.59
C VAL A 62 3.38 -9.26 3.41
N LEU A 63 3.68 -8.92 2.17
CA LEU A 63 4.21 -7.63 1.75
C LEU A 63 3.09 -6.81 1.09
N TRP A 64 2.63 -5.79 1.79
CA TRP A 64 1.51 -4.95 1.38
C TRP A 64 2.03 -3.65 0.74
N LEU A 65 1.90 -3.51 -0.58
CA LEU A 65 2.48 -2.45 -1.40
C LEU A 65 1.41 -1.46 -1.84
N ASP A 66 1.42 -0.27 -1.28
CA ASP A 66 0.50 0.79 -1.63
C ASP A 66 1.08 1.75 -2.69
N GLY A 67 0.23 2.57 -3.30
CA GLY A 67 0.58 3.50 -4.37
C GLY A 67 0.00 3.08 -5.72
N ALA A 68 -1.31 2.80 -5.74
CA ALA A 68 -2.06 2.34 -6.91
C ALA A 68 -2.11 3.35 -8.08
N TRP A 69 -1.69 4.58 -7.86
CA TRP A 69 -1.73 5.68 -8.83
C TRP A 69 -0.43 5.86 -9.62
N LEU A 70 0.55 4.99 -9.44
CA LEU A 70 1.76 4.95 -10.26
C LEU A 70 1.50 4.08 -11.51
N TYR A 71 1.47 4.69 -12.67
CA TYR A 71 1.14 4.00 -13.90
C TYR A 71 2.34 3.94 -14.85
N PRO A 72 2.68 2.74 -15.40
CA PRO A 72 3.76 2.61 -16.38
C PRO A 72 3.60 3.50 -17.60
N HIS A 73 2.35 3.73 -18.06
CA HIS A 73 2.10 4.59 -19.21
C HIS A 73 2.43 6.07 -18.97
N ASP A 74 2.56 6.50 -17.71
CA ASP A 74 3.00 7.85 -17.32
C ASP A 74 4.52 7.91 -17.05
N GLY A 75 5.25 6.82 -17.31
CA GLY A 75 6.68 6.71 -17.03
C GLY A 75 6.99 6.26 -15.59
N HIS A 76 5.98 5.90 -14.80
CA HIS A 76 6.13 5.48 -13.41
C HIS A 76 6.19 3.95 -13.24
N ASP A 77 6.91 3.26 -14.11
CA ASP A 77 7.15 1.83 -13.96
C ASP A 77 8.24 1.55 -12.92
N LEU A 78 7.86 1.01 -11.78
CA LEU A 78 8.79 0.57 -10.73
C LEU A 78 9.38 -0.82 -11.02
N GLY A 79 8.85 -1.57 -11.99
CA GLY A 79 9.26 -2.95 -12.25
C GLY A 79 8.92 -3.89 -11.10
N MET A 80 7.73 -3.74 -10.53
CA MET A 80 7.31 -4.47 -9.33
C MET A 80 7.35 -5.98 -9.50
N THR A 81 7.05 -6.49 -10.69
CA THR A 81 7.15 -7.94 -10.98
C THR A 81 8.55 -8.50 -10.72
N ASP A 82 9.59 -7.78 -11.14
CA ASP A 82 10.98 -8.20 -10.90
C ASP A 82 11.38 -8.05 -9.43
N ILE A 83 10.92 -7.00 -8.76
CA ILE A 83 11.15 -6.76 -7.34
C ILE A 83 10.51 -7.87 -6.50
N ILE A 84 9.24 -8.20 -6.76
CA ILE A 84 8.51 -9.25 -6.03
C ILE A 84 9.11 -10.63 -6.32
N ARG A 85 9.53 -10.90 -7.56
CA ARG A 85 10.27 -12.12 -7.89
C ARG A 85 11.58 -12.24 -7.10
N ALA A 86 12.34 -11.15 -6.98
CA ALA A 86 13.56 -11.13 -6.17
C ALA A 86 13.25 -11.30 -4.66
N ALA A 87 12.18 -10.71 -4.16
CA ALA A 87 11.72 -10.90 -2.78
C ALA A 87 11.33 -12.36 -2.51
N ARG A 88 10.60 -13.01 -3.41
CA ARG A 88 10.25 -14.44 -3.32
C ARG A 88 11.44 -15.39 -3.49
N ALA A 89 12.51 -14.97 -4.13
CA ALA A 89 13.75 -15.75 -4.13
C ALA A 89 14.41 -15.82 -2.73
N ILE A 90 14.12 -14.86 -1.86
CA ILE A 90 14.55 -14.82 -0.45
C ILE A 90 13.52 -15.51 0.43
N GLN A 91 12.24 -15.19 0.27
CA GLN A 91 11.13 -15.78 1.03
C GLN A 91 10.06 -16.34 0.07
N PRO A 92 10.14 -17.64 -0.29
CA PRO A 92 9.32 -18.25 -1.34
C PRO A 92 7.81 -18.17 -1.12
N ASP A 93 7.37 -18.22 0.15
CA ASP A 93 5.96 -18.23 0.53
C ASP A 93 5.35 -16.82 0.69
N LEU A 94 6.12 -15.78 0.34
CA LEU A 94 5.69 -14.39 0.50
C LEU A 94 4.45 -14.08 -0.34
N ILE A 95 3.38 -13.71 0.35
CA ILE A 95 2.18 -13.14 -0.27
C ILE A 95 2.45 -11.68 -0.60
N SER A 96 2.19 -11.27 -1.83
CA SER A 96 2.27 -9.87 -2.24
C SER A 96 0.90 -9.28 -2.49
N VAL A 97 0.72 -8.05 -2.06
CA VAL A 97 -0.44 -7.22 -2.34
C VAL A 97 0.07 -5.97 -3.04
N ASP A 98 0.16 -6.02 -4.37
CA ASP A 98 0.60 -4.87 -5.18
C ASP A 98 -0.62 -4.08 -5.67
N ARG A 99 -1.04 -3.11 -4.85
CA ARG A 99 -2.22 -2.29 -5.16
C ARG A 99 -2.08 -1.55 -6.48
N GLY A 100 -3.10 -1.66 -7.32
CA GLY A 100 -3.13 -1.12 -8.67
C GLY A 100 -2.61 -2.08 -9.74
N SER A 101 -1.90 -3.14 -9.37
CA SER A 101 -1.61 -4.25 -10.28
C SER A 101 -2.89 -5.06 -10.58
N LYS A 102 -2.90 -5.65 -11.78
CA LYS A 102 -3.93 -6.63 -12.20
C LYS A 102 -3.31 -7.96 -12.58
N ASP A 103 -2.10 -8.18 -12.17
CA ASP A 103 -1.31 -9.36 -12.46
C ASP A 103 -1.15 -10.29 -11.24
N GLU A 104 -0.30 -11.28 -11.37
CA GLU A 104 0.02 -12.30 -10.36
C GLU A 104 0.59 -11.75 -9.05
N ASN A 105 0.96 -10.46 -9.00
CA ASN A 105 1.48 -9.81 -7.80
C ASN A 105 0.38 -9.31 -6.87
N MET A 106 -0.85 -9.26 -7.35
CA MET A 106 -2.03 -8.97 -6.54
C MET A 106 -2.66 -10.27 -6.04
N ASN A 107 -2.07 -10.89 -5.01
CA ASN A 107 -2.57 -12.16 -4.46
C ASN A 107 -3.84 -12.01 -3.62
N VAL A 108 -4.08 -10.80 -3.08
CA VAL A 108 -5.24 -10.48 -2.27
C VAL A 108 -5.83 -9.16 -2.75
N ALA A 109 -7.11 -9.14 -3.09
CA ALA A 109 -7.78 -7.88 -3.43
C ALA A 109 -7.99 -7.03 -2.18
N THR A 110 -7.84 -5.71 -2.34
CA THR A 110 -7.89 -4.77 -1.21
C THR A 110 -8.89 -3.64 -1.47
N PRO A 111 -10.20 -3.91 -1.39
CA PRO A 111 -11.18 -2.83 -1.37
C PRO A 111 -10.90 -1.91 -0.18
N GLU A 112 -11.03 -0.59 -0.40
CA GLU A 112 -10.74 0.41 0.62
C GLU A 112 -12.02 1.11 1.05
N GLN A 113 -12.24 1.21 2.37
CA GLN A 113 -13.41 1.86 2.98
C GLN A 113 -14.76 1.32 2.46
N THR A 114 -14.78 0.08 1.97
CA THR A 114 -15.97 -0.54 1.41
C THR A 114 -15.93 -2.06 1.61
N VAL A 115 -17.10 -2.67 1.67
CA VAL A 115 -17.26 -4.13 1.69
C VAL A 115 -17.96 -4.53 0.39
N PRO A 116 -17.47 -5.54 -0.35
CA PRO A 116 -18.15 -6.05 -1.53
C PRO A 116 -19.60 -6.42 -1.24
N GLU A 117 -20.50 -6.15 -2.17
CA GLU A 117 -21.94 -6.49 -1.99
C GLU A 117 -22.16 -8.00 -1.86
N LYS A 118 -21.34 -8.79 -2.54
CA LYS A 118 -21.40 -10.26 -2.58
C LYS A 118 -20.04 -10.86 -2.22
N PRO A 119 -20.02 -12.12 -1.74
CA PRO A 119 -18.78 -12.88 -1.62
C PRO A 119 -17.98 -12.86 -2.93
N LEU A 120 -16.65 -12.69 -2.81
CA LEU A 120 -15.74 -12.83 -3.95
C LEU A 120 -15.19 -14.26 -3.99
N ASP A 121 -14.83 -14.70 -5.19
CA ASP A 121 -14.28 -16.04 -5.45
C ASP A 121 -12.74 -16.10 -5.36
N TYR A 122 -12.14 -15.03 -4.87
CA TYR A 122 -10.69 -14.89 -4.63
C TYR A 122 -10.42 -14.23 -3.28
N PRO A 123 -9.21 -14.41 -2.71
CA PRO A 123 -8.85 -13.81 -1.43
C PRO A 123 -8.98 -12.28 -1.44
N TRP A 124 -9.56 -11.73 -0.39
CA TRP A 124 -9.70 -10.29 -0.23
C TRP A 124 -9.62 -9.84 1.21
N GLU A 125 -9.16 -8.63 1.39
CA GLU A 125 -9.07 -7.93 2.66
C GLU A 125 -9.52 -6.49 2.47
N THR A 126 -10.54 -6.05 3.20
CA THR A 126 -10.90 -4.62 3.20
C THR A 126 -10.11 -3.89 4.27
N CYS A 127 -9.51 -2.75 3.89
CA CYS A 127 -8.91 -1.83 4.83
C CYS A 127 -9.89 -0.71 5.17
N MET A 128 -10.14 -0.56 6.48
CA MET A 128 -11.13 0.35 7.04
C MET A 128 -10.53 1.13 8.19
N THR A 129 -10.95 2.37 8.36
CA THR A 129 -10.59 3.18 9.52
C THR A 129 -11.57 3.02 10.67
N MET A 130 -11.13 3.08 11.92
CA MET A 130 -12.02 3.20 13.08
C MET A 130 -12.71 4.56 13.13
N SER A 131 -12.08 5.58 12.57
CA SER A 131 -12.51 6.96 12.54
C SER A 131 -12.68 7.45 11.10
N GLU A 132 -12.72 8.75 10.87
CA GLU A 132 -12.80 9.34 9.53
C GLU A 132 -11.45 9.33 8.80
N GLY A 133 -10.34 9.39 9.54
CA GLY A 133 -8.98 9.46 8.99
C GLY A 133 -8.14 8.21 9.21
N TRP A 134 -7.03 8.10 8.46
CA TRP A 134 -6.04 7.03 8.62
C TRP A 134 -5.06 7.30 9.77
N GLY A 135 -4.78 8.56 10.05
CA GLY A 135 -3.92 9.01 11.13
C GLY A 135 -4.72 9.49 12.33
N TYR A 136 -4.01 9.88 13.40
CA TYR A 136 -4.62 10.50 14.56
C TYR A 136 -5.08 11.94 14.25
N HIS A 137 -6.30 12.26 14.66
CA HIS A 137 -6.84 13.60 14.71
C HIS A 137 -7.38 13.88 16.11
N TYR A 138 -7.12 15.08 16.63
CA TYR A 138 -7.48 15.44 18.00
C TYR A 138 -8.99 15.36 18.28
N ASP A 139 -9.81 15.74 17.31
CA ASP A 139 -11.28 15.81 17.38
C ASP A 139 -11.94 14.80 16.43
N ASP A 140 -11.31 13.63 16.26
CA ASP A 140 -11.76 12.60 15.33
C ASP A 140 -13.09 11.97 15.77
N VAL A 141 -13.92 11.62 14.79
CA VAL A 141 -15.21 10.96 15.00
C VAL A 141 -15.07 9.47 14.78
N TYR A 142 -15.17 8.72 15.87
CA TYR A 142 -15.04 7.26 15.83
C TYR A 142 -16.36 6.58 15.46
N LYS A 143 -16.29 5.55 14.65
CA LYS A 143 -17.40 4.64 14.40
C LYS A 143 -17.85 3.99 15.70
N SER A 144 -19.17 3.79 15.89
CA SER A 144 -19.67 3.11 17.08
C SER A 144 -19.17 1.66 17.14
N THR A 145 -19.03 1.11 18.36
CA THR A 145 -18.72 -0.31 18.57
C THR A 145 -19.67 -1.23 17.81
N ARG A 146 -20.95 -0.89 17.78
CA ARG A 146 -21.96 -1.63 17.02
C ARG A 146 -21.63 -1.64 15.52
N THR A 147 -21.28 -0.49 14.96
CA THR A 147 -20.91 -0.37 13.54
C THR A 147 -19.70 -1.22 13.21
N LEU A 148 -18.67 -1.19 14.06
CA LEU A 148 -17.44 -1.96 13.86
C LEU A 148 -17.68 -3.47 13.95
N ILE A 149 -18.52 -3.91 14.92
CA ILE A 149 -18.89 -5.33 15.04
C ILE A 149 -19.69 -5.79 13.80
N HIS A 150 -20.68 -5.01 13.35
CA HIS A 150 -21.45 -5.35 12.15
C HIS A 150 -20.56 -5.40 10.91
N LEU A 151 -19.62 -4.48 10.78
CA LEU A 151 -18.63 -4.46 9.70
C LEU A 151 -17.81 -5.77 9.71
N LEU A 152 -17.25 -6.14 10.85
CA LEU A 152 -16.47 -7.38 10.98
C LEU A 152 -17.31 -8.61 10.61
N VAL A 153 -18.54 -8.70 11.13
CA VAL A 153 -19.43 -9.82 10.82
C VAL A 153 -19.76 -9.88 9.34
N ASP A 154 -20.03 -8.74 8.68
CA ASP A 154 -20.34 -8.70 7.25
C ASP A 154 -19.15 -9.11 6.40
N VAL A 155 -17.95 -8.64 6.73
CA VAL A 155 -16.72 -9.03 6.05
C VAL A 155 -16.46 -10.53 6.16
N VAL A 156 -16.54 -11.09 7.38
CA VAL A 156 -16.29 -12.52 7.63
C VAL A 156 -17.36 -13.39 6.97
N ALA A 157 -18.63 -12.98 7.04
CA ALA A 157 -19.73 -13.72 6.39
C ALA A 157 -19.57 -13.79 4.85
N LYS A 158 -18.85 -12.84 4.25
CA LYS A 158 -18.55 -12.82 2.83
C LYS A 158 -17.17 -13.44 2.47
N GLY A 159 -16.52 -14.07 3.45
CA GLY A 159 -15.24 -14.76 3.25
C GLY A 159 -14.03 -13.82 3.12
N GLY A 160 -14.14 -12.60 3.60
CA GLY A 160 -13.06 -11.62 3.57
C GLY A 160 -12.30 -11.50 4.89
N ASN A 161 -11.24 -10.71 4.85
CA ASN A 161 -10.46 -10.27 6.00
C ASN A 161 -10.68 -8.78 6.25
N LEU A 162 -10.57 -8.37 7.50
CA LEU A 162 -10.68 -6.96 7.90
C LEU A 162 -9.34 -6.46 8.44
N ALA A 163 -8.74 -5.50 7.75
CA ALA A 163 -7.65 -4.68 8.25
C ALA A 163 -8.24 -3.39 8.84
N LEU A 164 -8.43 -3.37 10.16
CA LEU A 164 -8.99 -2.21 10.86
C LEU A 164 -7.86 -1.30 11.33
N ASN A 165 -7.78 -0.12 10.73
CA ASN A 165 -6.77 0.88 11.06
C ASN A 165 -7.14 1.66 12.32
N VAL A 166 -6.16 1.85 13.17
CA VAL A 166 -6.20 2.71 14.36
C VAL A 166 -5.18 3.82 14.19
N GLY A 167 -5.60 5.07 14.34
CA GLY A 167 -4.69 6.21 14.43
C GLY A 167 -4.25 6.39 15.88
N PRO A 168 -3.05 5.93 16.31
CA PRO A 168 -2.63 6.02 17.70
C PRO A 168 -2.37 7.48 18.10
N MET A 169 -2.63 7.78 19.37
CA MET A 169 -2.22 9.06 19.98
C MET A 169 -0.68 9.20 19.99
N PRO A 170 -0.12 10.42 20.15
CA PRO A 170 1.33 10.60 20.18
C PRO A 170 2.07 9.84 21.30
N ASP A 171 1.36 9.41 22.31
CA ASP A 171 1.87 8.62 23.44
C ASP A 171 1.60 7.09 23.30
N GLY A 172 1.01 6.67 22.20
CA GLY A 172 0.75 5.26 21.87
C GLY A 172 -0.67 4.80 22.13
#